data_6f3cce7f074a37c48befaa7fca6a81f4
#
_entry.id   6f3cce7f074a37c48befaa7fca6a81f4
#
_cell.length_a   1.000
_cell.length_b   1.000
_cell.length_c   1.000
_cell.angle_alpha   90.00
_cell.angle_beta   90.00
_cell.angle_gamma   90.00
#
_symmetry.space_group_name_H-M   'P 1'
#
loop_
_entity.id
_entity.type
_entity.pdbx_description
1 polymer ?
#
loop_
_entity_poly.entity_id
_entity_poly.type
_entity_poly.pdbx_seq_one_letter_code
_entity_poly.pdbx_strand_id
1 'polypeptide(L)'
;MTFNDQLVRAYLDSKDMEKYRDEWFFGALEAGKNVFEYPAKGAETAENVETLWRMIQSVTQDFRPANAAIWDTLFPDWPSIPVHIDLIVGFPKPYDAVTMKDESGQAHIVLDLIRWCDYGFPKNPESVARNLLAHEMTHAFIGACYPEADAASDGADYRAKLDALTFHEGFAHLIAYNDTAIERADWNSDFWKRVERVSREKMREAVAETDPERQRAHLRNGFYGRYEEKYACMCGMLYLVKQWQKSGMDGLKASFADYHGFAEKTIES
;
A
#
# COMPACT_ATOMS: atom_id res chain seq x y z
N MET A 1 16.47 -7.78 0.86
CA MET A 1 16.03 -6.56 0.14
C MET A 1 17.18 -6.02 -0.69
N THR A 2 16.91 -5.57 -1.90
CA THR A 2 17.85 -4.79 -2.74
C THR A 2 17.34 -3.36 -2.86
N PHE A 3 18.23 -2.43 -3.25
CA PHE A 3 17.93 -1.00 -3.18
C PHE A 3 18.45 -0.29 -4.43
N ASN A 4 17.60 0.48 -5.09
CA ASN A 4 17.96 1.33 -6.21
C ASN A 4 17.61 2.79 -5.90
N ASP A 5 18.59 3.67 -5.91
CA ASP A 5 18.44 5.09 -5.59
C ASP A 5 19.09 6.00 -6.66
N GLN A 6 19.38 5.45 -7.84
CA GLN A 6 20.11 6.17 -8.90
C GLN A 6 19.38 7.44 -9.33
N LEU A 7 18.05 7.38 -9.41
CA LEU A 7 17.23 8.51 -9.83
C LEU A 7 17.24 9.64 -8.78
N VAL A 8 17.12 9.29 -7.49
CA VAL A 8 17.23 10.26 -6.40
C VAL A 8 18.60 10.91 -6.35
N ARG A 9 19.67 10.13 -6.50
CA ARG A 9 21.05 10.68 -6.57
C ARG A 9 21.22 11.63 -7.75
N ALA A 10 20.70 11.27 -8.93
CA ALA A 10 20.77 12.14 -10.09
C ALA A 10 20.03 13.47 -9.87
N TYR A 11 18.88 13.42 -9.21
CA TYR A 11 18.13 14.60 -8.83
C TYR A 11 18.93 15.51 -7.87
N LEU A 12 19.48 14.94 -6.80
CA LEU A 12 20.27 15.67 -5.80
C LEU A 12 21.55 16.27 -6.39
N ASP A 13 22.21 15.53 -7.29
CA ASP A 13 23.41 16.01 -8.01
C ASP A 13 23.09 17.01 -9.15
N SER A 14 21.83 17.38 -9.32
CA SER A 14 21.37 18.27 -10.42
C SER A 14 21.73 17.76 -11.82
N LYS A 15 21.82 16.44 -11.99
CA LYS A 15 22.10 15.79 -13.28
C LYS A 15 20.89 15.82 -14.19
N ASP A 16 21.10 15.50 -15.46
CA ASP A 16 20.03 15.33 -16.42
C ASP A 16 19.16 14.14 -16.04
N MET A 17 17.85 14.42 -15.87
CA MET A 17 16.83 13.44 -15.50
C MET A 17 16.22 12.75 -16.71
N GLU A 18 16.41 13.28 -17.94
CA GLU A 18 15.80 12.75 -19.16
C GLU A 18 16.12 11.27 -19.39
N LYS A 19 17.34 10.85 -19.08
CA LYS A 19 17.79 9.46 -19.24
C LYS A 19 17.04 8.45 -18.40
N TYR A 20 16.31 8.89 -17.36
CA TYR A 20 15.52 8.03 -16.47
C TYR A 20 14.02 8.01 -16.82
N ARG A 21 13.61 8.84 -17.79
CA ARG A 21 12.22 8.97 -18.20
C ARG A 21 11.59 7.65 -18.64
N ASP A 22 12.37 6.80 -19.27
CA ASP A 22 11.93 5.52 -19.83
C ASP A 22 12.17 4.34 -18.88
N GLU A 23 12.45 4.60 -17.59
CA GLU A 23 12.48 3.54 -16.59
C GLU A 23 11.11 2.84 -16.52
N TRP A 24 11.13 1.52 -16.38
CA TRP A 24 9.98 0.65 -16.55
C TRP A 24 8.78 1.05 -15.68
N PHE A 25 9.01 1.50 -14.45
CA PHE A 25 7.94 1.88 -13.51
C PHE A 25 7.12 3.10 -13.98
N PHE A 26 7.69 3.99 -14.79
CA PHE A 26 6.93 5.11 -15.36
C PHE A 26 5.99 4.67 -16.49
N GLY A 27 6.28 3.56 -17.13
CA GLY A 27 5.39 2.96 -18.15
C GLY A 27 4.39 1.95 -17.59
N ALA A 28 4.66 1.41 -16.41
CA ALA A 28 3.84 0.37 -15.78
C ALA A 28 2.71 0.92 -14.92
N LEU A 29 2.83 2.14 -14.39
CA LEU A 29 1.86 2.73 -13.46
C LEU A 29 0.48 2.96 -14.10
N GLU A 30 0.45 3.45 -15.34
CA GLU A 30 -0.77 3.60 -16.13
C GLU A 30 -0.58 2.90 -17.47
N ALA A 31 -1.37 1.86 -17.74
CA ALA A 31 -1.22 1.03 -18.95
C ALA A 31 -1.16 1.87 -20.25
N GLY A 32 -0.08 1.72 -20.99
CA GLY A 32 0.12 2.38 -22.29
C GLY A 32 0.52 3.86 -22.23
N LYS A 33 0.85 4.39 -21.04
CA LYS A 33 1.23 5.79 -20.87
C LYS A 33 2.47 5.92 -20.01
N ASN A 34 3.49 6.62 -20.50
CA ASN A 34 4.60 7.05 -19.66
C ASN A 34 4.14 8.24 -18.80
N VAL A 35 4.23 8.08 -17.49
CA VAL A 35 3.71 9.05 -16.51
C VAL A 35 4.80 9.94 -15.90
N PHE A 36 6.03 9.89 -16.39
CA PHE A 36 7.13 10.68 -15.84
C PHE A 36 6.83 12.17 -15.86
N GLU A 37 6.92 12.80 -14.68
CA GLU A 37 6.85 14.24 -14.50
C GLU A 37 8.21 14.78 -14.04
N TYR A 38 8.70 15.85 -14.69
CA TYR A 38 9.93 16.51 -14.22
C TYR A 38 9.74 17.03 -12.79
N PRO A 39 10.58 16.57 -11.84
CA PRO A 39 10.44 16.98 -10.46
C PRO A 39 10.72 18.47 -10.29
N ALA A 40 9.95 19.12 -9.40
CA ALA A 40 10.18 20.50 -9.00
C ALA A 40 11.59 20.65 -8.41
N LYS A 41 12.30 21.72 -8.81
CA LYS A 41 13.62 22.03 -8.27
C LYS A 41 13.51 23.17 -7.26
N GLY A 42 14.07 22.96 -6.08
CA GLY A 42 14.18 23.96 -5.02
C GLY A 42 15.12 23.46 -3.93
N ALA A 43 15.83 24.37 -3.27
CA ALA A 43 16.80 23.99 -2.24
C ALA A 43 16.13 23.24 -1.07
N GLU A 44 14.99 23.72 -0.61
CA GLU A 44 14.22 23.09 0.47
C GLU A 44 13.70 21.69 0.04
N THR A 45 13.22 21.54 -1.19
CA THR A 45 12.76 20.25 -1.70
C THR A 45 13.92 19.25 -1.78
N ALA A 46 15.09 19.70 -2.25
CA ALA A 46 16.28 18.84 -2.33
C ALA A 46 16.74 18.39 -0.93
N GLU A 47 16.76 19.27 0.05
CA GLU A 47 17.11 18.96 1.44
C GLU A 47 16.13 17.94 2.06
N ASN A 48 14.82 18.11 1.82
CA ASN A 48 13.80 17.18 2.29
C ASN A 48 13.96 15.80 1.62
N VAL A 49 14.18 15.75 0.31
CA VAL A 49 14.43 14.50 -0.43
C VAL A 49 15.68 13.80 0.09
N GLU A 50 16.79 14.53 0.32
CA GLU A 50 18.01 13.96 0.88
C GLU A 50 17.80 13.38 2.28
N THR A 51 17.03 14.07 3.12
CA THR A 51 16.69 13.62 4.46
C THR A 51 15.87 12.32 4.41
N LEU A 52 14.83 12.26 3.57
CA LEU A 52 14.01 11.05 3.39
C LEU A 52 14.83 9.90 2.82
N TRP A 53 15.66 10.16 1.82
CA TRP A 53 16.55 9.17 1.22
C TRP A 53 17.47 8.49 2.25
N ARG A 54 18.18 9.28 3.03
CA ARG A 54 19.09 8.76 4.08
C ARG A 54 18.34 7.98 5.15
N MET A 55 17.19 8.48 5.55
CA MET A 55 16.34 7.84 6.55
C MET A 55 15.81 6.49 6.09
N ILE A 56 15.29 6.39 4.85
CA ILE A 56 14.79 5.11 4.32
C ILE A 56 15.94 4.10 4.23
N GLN A 57 17.13 4.50 3.79
CA GLN A 57 18.30 3.63 3.80
C GLN A 57 18.62 3.11 5.20
N SER A 58 18.50 3.93 6.23
CA SER A 58 18.72 3.51 7.62
C SER A 58 17.63 2.55 8.10
N VAL A 59 16.37 2.88 7.83
CA VAL A 59 15.23 2.06 8.28
C VAL A 59 15.23 0.67 7.64
N THR A 60 15.67 0.55 6.39
CA THR A 60 15.63 -0.73 5.65
C THR A 60 16.72 -1.73 6.05
N GLN A 61 17.77 -1.32 6.78
CA GLN A 61 18.86 -2.22 7.18
C GLN A 61 18.40 -3.38 8.05
N ASP A 62 17.52 -3.09 9.05
CA ASP A 62 17.00 -4.09 10.00
C ASP A 62 15.47 -3.93 10.13
N PHE A 63 14.78 -3.76 9.00
CA PHE A 63 13.36 -3.45 9.00
C PHE A 63 12.51 -4.60 9.56
N ARG A 64 11.69 -4.26 10.56
CA ARG A 64 10.56 -5.08 11.03
C ARG A 64 9.39 -4.16 11.36
N PRO A 65 8.15 -4.48 10.96
CA PRO A 65 6.98 -3.67 11.31
C PRO A 65 6.64 -3.78 12.80
N ALA A 66 5.88 -2.81 13.32
CA ALA A 66 5.39 -2.84 14.70
C ALA A 66 4.56 -4.10 14.99
N ASN A 67 3.88 -4.64 13.98
CA ASN A 67 3.08 -5.86 14.05
C ASN A 67 3.79 -7.08 13.42
N ALA A 68 5.09 -7.22 13.64
CA ALA A 68 5.92 -8.29 13.06
C ALA A 68 5.38 -9.70 13.35
N ALA A 69 4.73 -9.92 14.49
CA ALA A 69 4.12 -11.20 14.83
C ALA A 69 3.03 -11.64 13.83
N ILE A 70 2.35 -10.68 13.18
CA ILE A 70 1.39 -10.98 12.11
C ILE A 70 2.15 -11.45 10.86
N TRP A 71 3.24 -10.78 10.48
CA TRP A 71 4.08 -11.22 9.35
C TRP A 71 4.64 -12.63 9.59
N ASP A 72 5.28 -12.85 10.73
CA ASP A 72 5.85 -14.17 11.08
C ASP A 72 4.80 -15.28 11.04
N THR A 73 3.54 -14.93 11.26
CA THR A 73 2.43 -15.88 11.28
C THR A 73 1.82 -16.13 9.90
N LEU A 74 1.62 -15.08 9.10
CA LEU A 74 0.95 -15.16 7.80
C LEU A 74 1.93 -15.41 6.65
N PHE A 75 3.16 -14.96 6.79
CA PHE A 75 4.21 -15.03 5.78
C PHE A 75 5.48 -15.67 6.39
N PRO A 76 5.45 -16.94 6.85
CA PRO A 76 6.59 -17.52 7.58
C PRO A 76 7.91 -17.46 6.81
N ASP A 77 7.84 -17.50 5.48
CA ASP A 77 8.99 -17.43 4.58
C ASP A 77 9.34 -16.01 4.11
N TRP A 78 8.75 -14.97 4.71
CA TRP A 78 8.94 -13.59 4.27
C TRP A 78 10.42 -13.14 4.19
N PRO A 79 11.36 -13.63 5.03
CA PRO A 79 12.77 -13.25 4.90
C PRO A 79 13.42 -13.73 3.60
N SER A 80 12.85 -14.76 2.95
CA SER A 80 13.32 -15.29 1.67
C SER A 80 12.61 -14.71 0.45
N ILE A 81 11.52 -13.98 0.63
CA ILE A 81 10.82 -13.32 -0.47
C ILE A 81 11.67 -12.11 -0.92
N PRO A 82 12.14 -12.09 -2.17
CA PRO A 82 12.93 -10.97 -2.67
C PRO A 82 12.06 -9.74 -2.81
N VAL A 83 12.50 -8.63 -2.24
CA VAL A 83 11.86 -7.31 -2.37
C VAL A 83 12.91 -6.32 -2.85
N HIS A 84 12.59 -5.58 -3.91
CA HIS A 84 13.39 -4.48 -4.41
C HIS A 84 12.72 -3.16 -4.01
N ILE A 85 13.52 -2.19 -3.58
CA ILE A 85 13.05 -0.85 -3.23
C ILE A 85 13.68 0.14 -4.22
N ASP A 86 12.84 0.77 -5.03
CA ASP A 86 13.25 1.83 -5.95
C ASP A 86 12.88 3.18 -5.35
N LEU A 87 13.87 3.99 -5.00
CA LEU A 87 13.66 5.36 -4.60
C LEU A 87 13.72 6.27 -5.81
N ILE A 88 12.64 6.97 -6.03
CA ILE A 88 12.47 7.80 -7.22
C ILE A 88 12.03 9.23 -6.89
N VAL A 89 12.01 10.03 -7.93
CA VAL A 89 11.33 11.31 -8.05
C VAL A 89 10.75 11.38 -9.46
N GLY A 90 9.48 11.75 -9.63
CA GLY A 90 8.89 11.92 -10.95
C GLY A 90 7.58 11.20 -11.21
N PHE A 91 6.95 10.60 -10.21
CA PHE A 91 5.57 10.15 -10.33
C PHE A 91 4.59 11.34 -10.32
N PRO A 92 3.45 11.22 -11.02
CA PRO A 92 2.34 12.17 -10.90
C PRO A 92 1.63 12.00 -9.55
N LYS A 93 0.90 13.02 -9.12
CA LYS A 93 -0.03 12.88 -8.00
C LYS A 93 -1.17 11.93 -8.40
N PRO A 94 -1.65 11.10 -7.48
CA PRO A 94 -1.36 11.02 -6.04
C PRO A 94 -0.35 9.92 -5.65
N TYR A 95 0.45 9.39 -6.55
CA TYR A 95 1.28 8.22 -6.35
C TYR A 95 2.56 8.57 -5.56
N ASP A 96 2.60 8.24 -4.30
CA ASP A 96 3.74 8.43 -3.39
C ASP A 96 4.47 7.12 -3.07
N ALA A 97 3.74 5.99 -3.05
CA ALA A 97 4.26 4.65 -2.87
C ALA A 97 3.40 3.66 -3.66
N VAL A 98 4.00 2.71 -4.34
CA VAL A 98 3.30 1.67 -5.10
C VAL A 98 4.12 0.39 -5.11
N THR A 99 3.47 -0.74 -4.80
CA THR A 99 4.04 -2.07 -5.08
C THR A 99 3.62 -2.52 -6.48
N MET A 100 4.59 -2.84 -7.32
CA MET A 100 4.36 -3.32 -8.70
C MET A 100 5.35 -4.42 -9.07
N LYS A 101 5.09 -5.13 -10.16
CA LYS A 101 5.98 -6.18 -10.68
C LYS A 101 6.63 -5.74 -11.97
N ASP A 102 7.93 -6.03 -12.09
CA ASP A 102 8.65 -5.88 -13.34
C ASP A 102 8.28 -6.97 -14.35
N GLU A 103 8.84 -6.91 -15.55
CA GLU A 103 8.61 -7.90 -16.63
C GLU A 103 9.00 -9.33 -16.24
N SER A 104 9.88 -9.51 -15.26
CA SER A 104 10.27 -10.82 -14.73
C SER A 104 9.29 -11.36 -13.67
N GLY A 105 8.32 -10.54 -13.23
CA GLY A 105 7.39 -10.83 -12.14
C GLY A 105 7.97 -10.54 -10.75
N GLN A 106 9.15 -9.91 -10.68
CA GLN A 106 9.76 -9.50 -9.42
C GLN A 106 9.02 -8.31 -8.81
N ALA A 107 8.68 -8.42 -7.52
CA ALA A 107 8.02 -7.34 -6.79
C ALA A 107 9.01 -6.19 -6.48
N HIS A 108 8.57 -4.99 -6.79
CA HIS A 108 9.26 -3.73 -6.53
C HIS A 108 8.35 -2.80 -5.69
N ILE A 109 8.93 -2.19 -4.68
CA ILE A 109 8.33 -1.09 -3.93
C ILE A 109 8.92 0.21 -4.47
N VAL A 110 8.14 0.98 -5.20
CA VAL A 110 8.57 2.24 -5.80
C VAL A 110 8.07 3.40 -4.94
N LEU A 111 9.00 4.20 -4.40
CA LEU A 111 8.71 5.28 -3.47
C LEU A 111 9.13 6.63 -4.07
N ASP A 112 8.17 7.54 -4.30
CA ASP A 112 8.49 8.89 -4.79
C ASP A 112 8.69 9.87 -3.64
N LEU A 113 9.93 10.27 -3.41
CA LEU A 113 10.30 11.10 -2.26
C LEU A 113 9.81 12.55 -2.38
N ILE A 114 9.53 13.05 -3.60
CA ILE A 114 8.92 14.37 -3.77
C ILE A 114 7.44 14.33 -3.43
N ARG A 115 6.75 13.26 -3.80
CA ARG A 115 5.33 13.12 -3.44
C ARG A 115 5.13 13.10 -1.93
N TRP A 116 6.06 12.51 -1.17
CA TRP A 116 6.03 12.61 0.29
C TRP A 116 6.19 14.06 0.80
N CYS A 117 7.04 14.86 0.14
CA CYS A 117 7.20 16.28 0.47
C CYS A 117 5.96 17.11 0.17
N ASP A 118 5.17 16.74 -0.85
CA ASP A 118 3.95 17.45 -1.25
C ASP A 118 2.85 17.48 -0.16
N TYR A 119 2.84 16.50 0.75
CA TYR A 119 1.91 16.46 1.88
C TYR A 119 2.38 17.29 3.10
N GLY A 120 3.44 18.05 2.95
CA GLY A 120 4.19 18.67 4.04
C GLY A 120 5.16 17.67 4.64
N PHE A 121 6.37 18.11 4.94
CA PHE A 121 7.39 17.23 5.51
C PHE A 121 6.90 16.65 6.84
N PRO A 122 6.83 15.33 7.00
CA PRO A 122 6.22 14.70 8.15
C PRO A 122 6.96 15.04 9.45
N LYS A 123 6.22 15.26 10.54
CA LYS A 123 6.80 15.54 11.87
C LYS A 123 7.63 14.37 12.41
N ASN A 124 7.28 13.14 12.00
CA ASN A 124 8.03 11.92 12.32
C ASN A 124 8.23 11.12 11.02
N PRO A 125 9.21 11.51 10.20
CA PRO A 125 9.43 10.88 8.90
C PRO A 125 9.83 9.40 9.01
N GLU A 126 10.50 9.00 10.08
CA GLU A 126 10.88 7.60 10.30
C GLU A 126 9.64 6.71 10.48
N SER A 127 8.69 7.11 11.33
CA SER A 127 7.45 6.34 11.53
C SER A 127 6.61 6.28 10.25
N VAL A 128 6.59 7.36 9.46
CA VAL A 128 5.91 7.36 8.15
C VAL A 128 6.59 6.37 7.19
N ALA A 129 7.91 6.37 7.12
CA ALA A 129 8.66 5.43 6.28
C ALA A 129 8.42 3.98 6.71
N ARG A 130 8.47 3.71 8.02
CA ARG A 130 8.21 2.37 8.57
C ARG A 130 6.80 1.89 8.27
N ASN A 131 5.82 2.79 8.39
CA ASN A 131 4.43 2.50 8.06
C ASN A 131 4.27 2.17 6.57
N LEU A 132 4.80 2.99 5.66
CA LEU A 132 4.73 2.74 4.22
C LEU A 132 5.46 1.47 3.81
N LEU A 133 6.68 1.24 4.31
CA LEU A 133 7.41 0.02 4.02
C LEU A 133 6.65 -1.24 4.50
N ALA A 134 6.07 -1.21 5.71
CA ALA A 134 5.26 -2.32 6.20
C ALA A 134 4.04 -2.57 5.30
N HIS A 135 3.39 -1.50 4.82
CA HIS A 135 2.24 -1.55 3.95
C HIS A 135 2.60 -2.18 2.59
N GLU A 136 3.58 -1.60 1.90
CA GLU A 136 3.98 -2.05 0.57
C GLU A 136 4.60 -3.46 0.58
N MET A 137 5.43 -3.78 1.57
CA MET A 137 5.95 -5.14 1.70
C MET A 137 4.85 -6.17 1.94
N THR A 138 3.78 -5.80 2.65
CA THR A 138 2.62 -6.68 2.82
C THR A 138 1.96 -7.01 1.49
N HIS A 139 1.81 -6.03 0.59
CA HIS A 139 1.32 -6.28 -0.77
C HIS A 139 2.22 -7.27 -1.52
N ALA A 140 3.54 -7.06 -1.49
CA ALA A 140 4.50 -7.96 -2.13
C ALA A 140 4.39 -9.40 -1.58
N PHE A 141 4.23 -9.57 -0.26
CA PHE A 141 4.10 -10.89 0.37
C PHE A 141 2.75 -11.55 0.08
N ILE A 142 1.65 -10.80 0.07
CA ILE A 142 0.36 -11.33 -0.36
C ILE A 142 0.44 -11.79 -1.81
N GLY A 143 1.01 -11.00 -2.71
CA GLY A 143 1.18 -11.35 -4.11
C GLY A 143 2.09 -12.58 -4.35
N ALA A 144 3.04 -12.85 -3.43
CA ALA A 144 3.82 -14.09 -3.45
C ALA A 144 3.02 -15.31 -2.99
N CYS A 145 2.10 -15.13 -2.01
CA CYS A 145 1.24 -16.20 -1.50
C CYS A 145 0.02 -16.46 -2.41
N TYR A 146 -0.53 -15.41 -3.01
CA TYR A 146 -1.75 -15.42 -3.84
C TYR A 146 -1.52 -14.70 -5.17
N PRO A 147 -0.74 -15.28 -6.11
CA PRO A 147 -0.52 -14.66 -7.43
C PRO A 147 -1.83 -14.43 -8.21
N GLU A 148 -2.85 -15.24 -7.93
CA GLU A 148 -4.18 -15.11 -8.52
C GLU A 148 -4.95 -13.88 -8.02
N ALA A 149 -4.69 -13.40 -6.81
CA ALA A 149 -5.28 -12.15 -6.30
C ALA A 149 -4.70 -10.93 -7.03
N ASP A 150 -3.39 -10.92 -7.31
CA ASP A 150 -2.78 -9.90 -8.15
C ASP A 150 -3.36 -9.95 -9.58
N ALA A 151 -3.47 -11.14 -10.16
CA ALA A 151 -4.08 -11.33 -11.49
C ALA A 151 -5.55 -10.90 -11.52
N ALA A 152 -6.29 -11.10 -10.41
CA ALA A 152 -7.67 -10.64 -10.29
C ALA A 152 -7.76 -9.11 -10.35
N SER A 153 -6.79 -8.39 -9.78
CA SER A 153 -6.74 -6.92 -9.80
C SER A 153 -6.70 -6.35 -11.23
N ASP A 154 -6.05 -7.05 -12.16
CA ASP A 154 -5.97 -6.68 -13.57
C ASP A 154 -7.08 -7.32 -14.44
N GLY A 155 -7.79 -8.30 -13.90
CA GLY A 155 -8.82 -9.07 -14.59
C GLY A 155 -10.04 -8.25 -15.04
N ALA A 156 -11.02 -8.92 -15.67
CA ALA A 156 -12.27 -8.30 -16.10
C ALA A 156 -13.39 -8.38 -15.05
N ASP A 157 -13.29 -9.32 -14.11
CA ASP A 157 -14.32 -9.56 -13.09
C ASP A 157 -14.25 -8.51 -11.97
N TYR A 158 -15.27 -7.69 -11.91
CA TYR A 158 -15.41 -6.64 -10.91
C TYR A 158 -15.41 -7.17 -9.47
N ARG A 159 -16.10 -8.30 -9.23
CA ARG A 159 -16.19 -8.88 -7.88
C ARG A 159 -14.84 -9.41 -7.43
N ALA A 160 -14.13 -10.11 -8.29
CA ALA A 160 -12.78 -10.58 -8.00
C ALA A 160 -11.82 -9.41 -7.72
N LYS A 161 -11.95 -8.30 -8.49
CA LYS A 161 -11.18 -7.07 -8.22
C LYS A 161 -11.49 -6.46 -6.86
N LEU A 162 -12.77 -6.36 -6.50
CA LEU A 162 -13.19 -5.77 -5.22
C LEU A 162 -12.73 -6.63 -4.04
N ASP A 163 -12.80 -7.95 -4.17
CA ASP A 163 -12.31 -8.90 -3.18
C ASP A 163 -10.79 -8.77 -2.99
N ALA A 164 -10.04 -8.82 -4.09
CA ALA A 164 -8.58 -8.69 -4.08
C ALA A 164 -8.16 -7.34 -3.46
N LEU A 165 -8.76 -6.22 -3.89
CA LEU A 165 -8.51 -4.89 -3.35
C LEU A 165 -8.76 -4.86 -1.84
N THR A 166 -9.93 -5.32 -1.39
CA THR A 166 -10.32 -5.26 0.03
C THR A 166 -9.43 -6.14 0.90
N PHE A 167 -9.00 -7.29 0.36
CA PHE A 167 -8.11 -8.24 1.03
C PHE A 167 -6.69 -7.65 1.17
N HIS A 168 -6.07 -7.23 0.06
CA HIS A 168 -4.73 -6.65 0.07
C HIS A 168 -4.64 -5.44 0.97
N GLU A 169 -5.53 -4.47 0.75
CA GLU A 169 -5.55 -3.23 1.51
C GLU A 169 -5.91 -3.44 2.99
N GLY A 170 -6.80 -4.37 3.27
CA GLY A 170 -7.18 -4.70 4.66
C GLY A 170 -5.99 -5.20 5.47
N PHE A 171 -5.23 -6.16 4.96
CA PHE A 171 -4.04 -6.69 5.63
C PHE A 171 -2.90 -5.68 5.67
N ALA A 172 -2.65 -4.95 4.58
CA ALA A 172 -1.60 -3.95 4.53
C ALA A 172 -1.83 -2.83 5.55
N HIS A 173 -3.06 -2.31 5.65
CA HIS A 173 -3.41 -1.30 6.65
C HIS A 173 -3.38 -1.82 8.09
N LEU A 174 -3.76 -3.07 8.33
CA LEU A 174 -3.70 -3.66 9.67
C LEU A 174 -2.25 -3.82 10.14
N ILE A 175 -1.40 -4.40 9.31
CA ILE A 175 -0.01 -4.69 9.66
C ILE A 175 0.80 -3.41 9.82
N ALA A 176 0.60 -2.45 8.93
CA ALA A 176 1.30 -1.17 8.98
C ALA A 176 0.80 -0.22 10.08
N TYR A 177 -0.41 -0.37 10.53
CA TYR A 177 -1.21 0.53 11.38
C TYR A 177 -0.42 1.63 12.11
N ASN A 178 -0.19 2.76 11.44
CA ASN A 178 0.52 3.94 11.98
C ASN A 178 1.87 3.61 12.66
N ASP A 179 2.59 2.58 12.19
CA ASP A 179 3.80 2.05 12.83
C ASP A 179 3.59 1.78 14.34
N THR A 180 2.42 1.24 14.69
CA THR A 180 2.00 1.00 16.07
C THR A 180 1.42 -0.41 16.21
N ALA A 181 1.71 -1.06 17.33
CA ALA A 181 1.11 -2.37 17.64
C ALA A 181 -0.41 -2.26 17.76
N ILE A 182 -1.13 -3.15 17.06
CA ILE A 182 -2.61 -3.10 16.98
C ILE A 182 -3.30 -3.25 18.34
N GLU A 183 -2.64 -3.88 19.33
CA GLU A 183 -3.09 -4.02 20.70
C GLU A 183 -3.21 -2.69 21.45
N ARG A 184 -2.49 -1.66 20.99
CA ARG A 184 -2.48 -0.33 21.61
C ARG A 184 -3.57 0.60 21.12
N ALA A 185 -4.25 0.21 20.05
CA ALA A 185 -5.30 1.04 19.46
C ALA A 185 -6.64 0.86 20.20
N ASP A 186 -7.32 1.99 20.46
CA ASP A 186 -8.70 1.96 20.93
C ASP A 186 -9.68 1.78 19.76
N TRP A 187 -9.82 0.52 19.31
CA TRP A 187 -10.71 0.15 18.22
C TRP A 187 -12.20 0.39 18.51
N ASN A 188 -12.55 0.60 19.80
CA ASN A 188 -13.93 0.87 20.23
C ASN A 188 -14.24 2.37 20.30
N SER A 189 -13.30 3.25 19.96
CA SER A 189 -13.54 4.70 19.95
C SER A 189 -14.66 5.09 18.99
N ASP A 190 -15.29 6.23 19.24
CA ASP A 190 -16.33 6.78 18.37
C ASP A 190 -15.82 7.08 16.96
N PHE A 191 -14.52 7.38 16.83
CA PHE A 191 -13.87 7.54 15.54
C PHE A 191 -13.94 6.24 14.72
N TRP A 192 -13.45 5.11 15.25
CA TRP A 192 -13.44 3.85 14.51
C TRP A 192 -14.84 3.30 14.26
N LYS A 193 -15.77 3.47 15.19
CA LYS A 193 -17.20 3.12 14.97
C LYS A 193 -17.80 3.91 13.81
N ARG A 194 -17.47 5.20 13.69
CA ARG A 194 -17.91 6.03 12.56
C ARG A 194 -17.29 5.58 11.25
N VAL A 195 -15.97 5.37 11.23
CA VAL A 195 -15.25 4.86 10.04
C VAL A 195 -15.84 3.53 9.59
N GLU A 196 -16.07 2.60 10.52
CA GLU A 196 -16.65 1.30 10.20
C GLU A 196 -18.05 1.45 9.57
N ARG A 197 -18.92 2.21 10.19
CA ARG A 197 -20.28 2.42 9.67
C ARG A 197 -20.27 2.98 8.25
N VAL A 198 -19.53 4.06 8.02
CA VAL A 198 -19.45 4.72 6.70
C VAL A 198 -18.84 3.79 5.65
N SER A 199 -17.76 3.10 6.00
CA SER A 199 -17.08 2.19 5.08
C SER A 199 -17.96 0.99 4.71
N ARG A 200 -18.68 0.41 5.67
CA ARG A 200 -19.61 -0.70 5.40
C ARG A 200 -20.82 -0.28 4.56
N GLU A 201 -21.33 0.93 4.73
CA GLU A 201 -22.38 1.47 3.86
C GLU A 201 -21.90 1.53 2.41
N LYS A 202 -20.74 2.16 2.16
CA LYS A 202 -20.13 2.24 0.84
C LYS A 202 -19.77 0.87 0.25
N MET A 203 -19.28 -0.07 1.08
CA MET A 203 -18.98 -1.42 0.62
C MET A 203 -20.25 -2.17 0.18
N ARG A 204 -21.39 -2.02 0.89
CA ARG A 204 -22.66 -2.61 0.45
C ARG A 204 -23.10 -2.06 -0.91
N GLU A 205 -22.95 -0.75 -1.14
CA GLU A 205 -23.21 -0.13 -2.44
C GLU A 205 -22.30 -0.72 -3.51
N ALA A 206 -20.99 -0.82 -3.25
CA ALA A 206 -20.04 -1.39 -4.18
C ALA A 206 -20.34 -2.86 -4.50
N VAL A 207 -20.64 -3.65 -3.47
CA VAL A 207 -21.02 -5.06 -3.63
C VAL A 207 -22.30 -5.23 -4.44
N ALA A 208 -23.27 -4.35 -4.36
CA ALA A 208 -24.53 -4.40 -5.09
C ALA A 208 -24.46 -3.79 -6.50
N GLU A 209 -23.36 -3.10 -6.85
CA GLU A 209 -23.28 -2.32 -8.09
C GLU A 209 -23.20 -3.20 -9.34
N THR A 210 -24.00 -2.89 -10.35
CA THR A 210 -24.06 -3.60 -11.63
C THR A 210 -23.66 -2.75 -12.82
N ASP A 211 -23.64 -1.43 -12.68
CA ASP A 211 -23.23 -0.52 -13.74
C ASP A 211 -21.70 -0.49 -13.88
N PRO A 212 -21.13 -0.80 -15.06
CA PRO A 212 -19.68 -0.90 -15.24
C PRO A 212 -18.91 0.41 -14.99
N GLU A 213 -19.52 1.59 -15.21
CA GLU A 213 -18.86 2.86 -14.95
C GLU A 213 -18.79 3.14 -13.45
N ARG A 214 -19.88 2.87 -12.74
CA ARG A 214 -19.92 2.99 -11.29
C ARG A 214 -19.05 1.95 -10.61
N GLN A 215 -18.98 0.73 -11.14
CA GLN A 215 -18.03 -0.30 -10.68
C GLN A 215 -16.58 0.20 -10.76
N ARG A 216 -16.17 0.81 -11.89
CA ARG A 216 -14.83 1.42 -12.02
C ARG A 216 -14.61 2.56 -11.02
N ALA A 217 -15.65 3.36 -10.77
CA ALA A 217 -15.58 4.43 -9.78
C ALA A 217 -15.44 3.88 -8.36
N HIS A 218 -16.15 2.80 -8.01
CA HIS A 218 -16.02 2.13 -6.71
C HIS A 218 -14.62 1.59 -6.48
N LEU A 219 -14.03 0.87 -7.45
CA LEU A 219 -12.66 0.38 -7.35
C LEU A 219 -11.67 1.53 -7.11
N ARG A 220 -11.72 2.58 -7.97
CA ARG A 220 -10.83 3.73 -7.86
C ARG A 220 -10.97 4.48 -6.53
N ASN A 221 -12.19 4.66 -6.04
CA ASN A 221 -12.45 5.42 -4.81
C ASN A 221 -12.30 4.55 -3.54
N GLY A 222 -12.15 3.25 -3.66
CA GLY A 222 -12.11 2.31 -2.54
C GLY A 222 -10.84 2.43 -1.68
N PHE A 223 -9.74 2.93 -2.25
CA PHE A 223 -8.43 2.97 -1.59
C PHE A 223 -7.82 4.37 -1.46
N TYR A 224 -8.46 5.42 -1.98
CA TYR A 224 -7.98 6.79 -1.87
C TYR A 224 -8.67 7.59 -0.76
N GLY A 225 -7.94 8.58 -0.23
CA GLY A 225 -8.46 9.58 0.66
C GLY A 225 -8.25 9.29 2.15
N ARG A 226 -9.08 9.95 2.98
CA ARG A 226 -9.03 9.77 4.44
C ARG A 226 -9.69 8.46 4.84
N TYR A 227 -9.59 8.09 6.12
CA TYR A 227 -10.17 6.84 6.64
C TYR A 227 -11.67 6.66 6.34
N GLU A 228 -12.48 7.73 6.33
CA GLU A 228 -13.90 7.64 5.97
C GLU A 228 -14.16 7.59 4.45
N GLU A 229 -13.12 7.81 3.63
CA GLU A 229 -13.22 7.85 2.18
C GLU A 229 -12.76 6.53 1.55
N LYS A 230 -11.62 5.99 1.95
CA LYS A 230 -11.02 4.74 1.46
C LYS A 230 -11.70 3.50 2.05
N TYR A 231 -12.93 3.29 1.65
CA TYR A 231 -13.82 2.33 2.30
C TYR A 231 -13.38 0.87 2.17
N ALA A 232 -12.76 0.46 1.06
CA ALA A 232 -12.30 -0.92 0.88
C ALA A 232 -11.16 -1.24 1.86
N CYS A 233 -10.18 -0.33 1.98
CA CYS A 233 -9.11 -0.45 2.97
C CYS A 233 -9.68 -0.60 4.39
N MET A 234 -10.61 0.28 4.75
CA MET A 234 -11.14 0.33 6.12
C MET A 234 -12.10 -0.81 6.43
N CYS A 235 -12.92 -1.26 5.47
CA CYS A 235 -13.73 -2.45 5.65
C CYS A 235 -12.85 -3.67 5.89
N GLY A 236 -11.83 -3.88 5.06
CA GLY A 236 -10.88 -4.98 5.20
C GLY A 236 -10.18 -4.94 6.56
N MET A 237 -9.54 -3.80 6.89
CA MET A 237 -8.81 -3.63 8.14
C MET A 237 -9.69 -3.87 9.38
N LEU A 238 -10.86 -3.22 9.45
CA LEU A 238 -11.72 -3.32 10.63
C LEU A 238 -12.39 -4.69 10.77
N TYR A 239 -12.66 -5.39 9.66
CA TYR A 239 -13.04 -6.80 9.68
C TYR A 239 -11.94 -7.65 10.32
N LEU A 240 -10.69 -7.49 9.89
CA LEU A 240 -9.55 -8.22 10.43
C LEU A 240 -9.32 -7.90 11.91
N VAL A 241 -9.48 -6.65 12.34
CA VAL A 241 -9.44 -6.27 13.76
C VAL A 241 -10.46 -7.09 14.57
N LYS A 242 -11.70 -7.23 14.09
CA LYS A 242 -12.73 -8.04 14.77
C LYS A 242 -12.35 -9.52 14.83
N GLN A 243 -11.81 -10.07 13.72
CA GLN A 243 -11.36 -11.46 13.71
C GLN A 243 -10.21 -11.68 14.71
N TRP A 244 -9.29 -10.73 14.76
CA TRP A 244 -8.21 -10.74 15.75
C TRP A 244 -8.72 -10.61 17.19
N GLN A 245 -9.64 -9.69 17.47
CA GLN A 245 -10.24 -9.54 18.80
C GLN A 245 -11.00 -10.79 19.25
N LYS A 246 -11.64 -11.50 18.30
CA LYS A 246 -12.42 -12.72 18.58
C LYS A 246 -11.55 -13.95 18.81
N SER A 247 -10.48 -14.11 18.04
CA SER A 247 -9.74 -15.38 17.94
C SER A 247 -8.21 -15.20 17.84
N GLY A 248 -7.71 -14.00 18.08
CA GLY A 248 -6.26 -13.72 17.98
C GLY A 248 -5.69 -14.00 16.60
N MET A 249 -4.48 -14.55 16.56
CA MET A 249 -3.79 -14.91 15.31
C MET A 249 -4.53 -15.98 14.50
N ASP A 250 -5.27 -16.88 15.15
CA ASP A 250 -6.05 -17.89 14.42
C ASP A 250 -7.18 -17.26 13.59
N GLY A 251 -7.80 -16.17 14.10
CA GLY A 251 -8.77 -15.39 13.34
C GLY A 251 -8.15 -14.73 12.09
N LEU A 252 -6.93 -14.20 12.20
CA LEU A 252 -6.21 -13.64 11.07
C LEU A 252 -5.80 -14.71 10.06
N LYS A 253 -5.27 -15.87 10.51
CA LYS A 253 -4.97 -17.01 9.64
C LYS A 253 -6.19 -17.49 8.87
N ALA A 254 -7.33 -17.65 9.55
CA ALA A 254 -8.56 -18.08 8.90
C ALA A 254 -9.04 -17.07 7.85
N SER A 255 -8.88 -15.77 8.14
CA SER A 255 -9.21 -14.70 7.18
C SER A 255 -8.22 -14.62 6.02
N PHE A 256 -6.96 -15.00 6.24
CA PHE A 256 -5.91 -15.00 5.22
C PHE A 256 -6.00 -16.20 4.27
N ALA A 257 -6.62 -17.30 4.68
CA ALA A 257 -6.65 -18.56 3.93
C ALA A 257 -7.39 -18.47 2.58
N ASP A 258 -8.30 -17.50 2.40
CA ASP A 258 -9.10 -17.35 1.18
C ASP A 258 -9.58 -15.90 1.00
N TYR A 259 -9.15 -15.27 -0.11
CA TYR A 259 -9.55 -13.91 -0.46
C TYR A 259 -10.90 -13.84 -1.20
N HIS A 260 -11.43 -14.94 -1.74
CA HIS A 260 -12.68 -14.94 -2.47
C HIS A 260 -13.87 -14.57 -1.55
N GLY A 261 -14.73 -13.71 -2.05
CA GLY A 261 -15.86 -13.17 -1.28
C GLY A 261 -15.43 -12.30 -0.09
N PHE A 262 -14.19 -11.82 -0.07
CA PHE A 262 -13.67 -11.06 1.07
C PHE A 262 -14.43 -9.75 1.29
N ALA A 263 -14.80 -9.05 0.23
CA ALA A 263 -15.62 -7.84 0.31
C ALA A 263 -16.97 -8.11 1.00
N GLU A 264 -17.65 -9.21 0.65
CA GLU A 264 -18.92 -9.61 1.28
C GLU A 264 -18.73 -9.98 2.75
N LYS A 265 -17.68 -10.76 3.09
CA LYS A 265 -17.34 -11.11 4.48
C LYS A 265 -17.22 -9.87 5.39
N THR A 266 -16.71 -8.73 4.85
CA THR A 266 -16.54 -7.50 5.64
C THR A 266 -17.87 -6.81 6.03
N ILE A 267 -18.95 -7.04 5.30
CA ILE A 267 -20.26 -6.43 5.56
C ILE A 267 -21.21 -7.33 6.34
N GLU A 268 -20.94 -8.63 6.42
CA GLU A 268 -21.74 -9.61 7.18
C GLU A 268 -21.32 -9.72 8.66
N SER A 269 -20.12 -9.27 9.01
CA SER A 269 -19.45 -9.44 10.31
C SER A 269 -19.93 -8.44 11.41
#